data_c60fabcb7cff5f473b8fe0af9564b91d
#
_entry.id   c60fabcb7cff5f473b8fe0af9564b91d
#
_cell.length_a   1.000
_cell.length_b   1.000
_cell.length_c   1.000
_cell.angle_alpha   90.00
_cell.angle_beta   90.00
_cell.angle_gamma   90.00
#
_symmetry.space_group_name_H-M   'P 1'
#
loop_
_entity.id
_entity.type
_entity.pdbx_description
1 polymer ?
#
loop_
_entity_poly.entity_id
_entity_poly.type
_entity_poly.pdbx_seq_one_letter_code
_entity_poly.pdbx_strand_id
1 'polypeptide(L)'
;MATEFNTNSKAVIIGLTDTGEQLPAASGRISTQPGTALEILELSKDAEKNANLISKVTRSGHTSTIEHTVFNLAFQNVSVLVEQFVIEFRLASFTVKSRRYVDFGELGYFIPKFESTSIHDKYIEHMNYLYSEYRDFIDKGIPKEDARFILPYSLYSNFYCTLNARELVNMLYA
;
A
#
# COMPACT_ATOMS: atom_id res chain seq x y z
N MET A 1 -16.85 -25.18 11.59
CA MET A 1 -16.54 -24.04 12.49
C MET A 1 -16.03 -22.93 11.62
N ALA A 2 -16.69 -21.78 11.59
CA ALA A 2 -16.19 -20.61 10.89
C ALA A 2 -14.88 -20.19 11.59
N THR A 3 -13.78 -20.25 10.87
CA THR A 3 -12.52 -19.73 11.37
C THR A 3 -12.66 -18.22 11.39
N GLU A 4 -12.76 -17.63 12.56
CA GLU A 4 -12.67 -16.17 12.72
C GLU A 4 -11.27 -15.77 12.27
N PHE A 5 -11.16 -15.27 11.04
CA PHE A 5 -9.91 -14.73 10.51
C PHE A 5 -9.67 -13.36 11.15
N ASN A 6 -9.15 -13.38 12.39
CA ASN A 6 -8.64 -12.17 13.00
C ASN A 6 -7.30 -11.81 12.34
N THR A 7 -7.39 -11.25 11.15
CA THR A 7 -6.23 -10.87 10.39
C THR A 7 -5.89 -9.42 10.70
N ASN A 8 -4.70 -9.19 11.20
CA ASN A 8 -4.14 -7.86 11.33
C ASN A 8 -3.86 -7.29 9.93
N SER A 9 -4.91 -6.71 9.31
CA SER A 9 -4.73 -5.89 8.10
C SER A 9 -3.89 -4.68 8.44
N LYS A 10 -2.79 -4.47 7.73
CA LYS A 10 -1.88 -3.34 7.98
C LYS A 10 -1.08 -2.94 6.75
N ALA A 11 -0.68 -1.67 6.73
CA ALA A 11 0.38 -1.15 5.89
C ALA A 11 1.57 -0.76 6.80
N VAL A 12 2.76 -1.20 6.45
CA VAL A 12 3.97 -1.00 7.24
C VAL A 12 5.08 -0.44 6.36
N ILE A 13 5.75 0.61 6.84
CA ILE A 13 6.99 1.10 6.21
C ILE A 13 8.09 0.09 6.53
N ILE A 14 8.67 -0.50 5.49
CA ILE A 14 9.76 -1.50 5.58
C ILE A 14 11.09 -0.96 5.06
N GLY A 15 11.07 0.20 4.40
CA GLY A 15 12.26 0.90 3.92
C GLY A 15 11.96 2.38 3.70
N LEU A 16 12.99 3.20 3.86
CA LEU A 16 12.92 4.65 3.70
C LEU A 16 14.28 5.13 3.17
N THR A 17 14.27 6.16 2.32
CA THR A 17 15.49 6.87 1.96
C THR A 17 16.22 7.34 3.21
N ASP A 18 17.47 6.91 3.40
CA ASP A 18 18.26 7.10 4.63
C ASP A 18 18.62 8.56 4.93
N THR A 19 18.64 9.42 3.90
CA THR A 19 18.87 10.87 4.05
C THR A 19 17.72 11.61 4.74
N GLY A 20 16.59 10.96 5.00
CA GLY A 20 15.43 11.57 5.64
C GLY A 20 14.99 12.86 4.97
N GLU A 21 14.92 13.96 5.74
CA GLU A 21 14.55 15.30 5.26
C GLU A 21 15.71 16.08 4.65
N GLN A 22 16.95 15.59 4.76
CA GLN A 22 18.13 16.29 4.25
C GLN A 22 18.07 16.52 2.75
N LEU A 23 17.79 15.47 1.96
CA LEU A 23 17.73 15.54 0.50
C LEU A 23 16.55 16.38 0.00
N PRO A 24 15.31 16.25 0.51
CA PRO A 24 14.22 17.17 0.21
C PRO A 24 14.55 18.64 0.48
N ALA A 25 15.18 18.94 1.61
CA ALA A 25 15.59 20.30 1.94
C ALA A 25 16.70 20.83 1.04
N ALA A 26 17.69 19.98 0.69
CA ALA A 26 18.73 20.32 -0.26
C ALA A 26 18.13 20.61 -1.65
N SER A 27 17.15 19.82 -2.10
CA SER A 27 16.46 20.05 -3.37
C SER A 27 15.69 21.39 -3.38
N GLY A 28 15.13 21.80 -2.26
CA GLY A 28 14.51 23.12 -2.12
C GLY A 28 15.52 24.26 -2.15
N ARG A 29 16.76 24.03 -1.72
CA ARG A 29 17.84 25.04 -1.72
C ARG A 29 18.57 25.15 -3.06
N ILE A 30 18.67 24.07 -3.83
CA ILE A 30 19.49 23.99 -5.05
C ILE A 30 19.14 25.08 -6.07
N SER A 31 17.88 25.51 -6.12
CA SER A 31 17.43 26.53 -7.07
C SER A 31 17.72 27.98 -6.62
N THR A 32 18.09 28.18 -5.34
CA THR A 32 18.16 29.52 -4.74
C THR A 32 19.49 29.83 -4.06
N GLN A 33 20.32 28.82 -3.83
CA GLN A 33 21.61 29.00 -3.13
C GLN A 33 22.78 28.70 -4.07
N PRO A 34 23.89 29.46 -3.96
CA PRO A 34 25.12 29.15 -4.67
C PRO A 34 25.78 27.89 -4.14
N GLY A 35 26.54 27.19 -4.97
CA GLY A 35 27.24 25.98 -4.65
C GLY A 35 26.83 24.79 -5.52
N THR A 36 27.60 23.74 -5.45
CA THR A 36 27.31 22.46 -6.11
C THR A 36 26.25 21.67 -5.38
N ALA A 37 25.62 20.69 -6.04
CA ALA A 37 24.59 19.84 -5.42
C ALA A 37 25.11 19.12 -4.17
N LEU A 38 26.37 18.67 -4.16
CA LEU A 38 26.98 18.00 -3.01
C LEU A 38 27.25 18.95 -1.85
N GLU A 39 27.73 20.18 -2.13
CA GLU A 39 27.93 21.20 -1.09
C GLU A 39 26.60 21.58 -0.44
N ILE A 40 25.52 21.77 -1.22
CA ILE A 40 24.20 22.10 -0.70
C ILE A 40 23.62 20.95 0.13
N LEU A 41 23.84 19.71 -0.29
CA LEU A 41 23.43 18.52 0.47
C LEU A 41 24.16 18.49 1.82
N GLU A 42 25.47 18.72 1.81
CA GLU A 42 26.31 18.75 3.03
C GLU A 42 25.91 19.86 4.01
N LEU A 43 25.52 21.03 3.49
CA LEU A 43 25.01 22.15 4.28
C LEU A 43 23.59 21.91 4.83
N SER A 44 22.87 20.91 4.31
CA SER A 44 21.47 20.62 4.68
C SER A 44 21.37 19.57 5.79
N LYS A 45 22.17 19.68 6.87
CA LYS A 45 22.19 18.72 7.98
C LYS A 45 21.33 19.11 9.20
N ASP A 46 20.88 20.35 9.26
CA ASP A 46 20.08 20.87 10.37
C ASP A 46 18.60 20.44 10.21
N ALA A 47 18.18 19.47 11.00
CA ALA A 47 16.85 18.87 10.90
C ALA A 47 15.72 19.89 11.12
N GLU A 48 15.86 20.82 12.07
CA GLU A 48 14.82 21.81 12.36
C GLU A 48 14.67 22.81 11.21
N LYS A 49 15.79 23.29 10.66
CA LYS A 49 15.76 24.17 9.48
C LYS A 49 15.21 23.44 8.25
N ASN A 50 15.50 22.15 8.10
CA ASN A 50 14.99 21.34 7.02
C ASN A 50 13.46 21.18 7.11
N ALA A 51 12.93 20.78 8.27
CA ALA A 51 11.49 20.65 8.49
C ALA A 51 10.74 21.97 8.19
N ASN A 52 11.27 23.09 8.69
CA ASN A 52 10.70 24.41 8.43
C ASN A 52 10.71 24.78 6.95
N LEU A 53 11.81 24.51 6.24
CA LEU A 53 11.92 24.78 4.82
C LEU A 53 10.95 23.91 4.01
N ILE A 54 10.93 22.59 4.25
CA ILE A 54 10.05 21.64 3.56
C ILE A 54 8.59 22.07 3.75
N SER A 55 8.18 22.37 5.00
CA SER A 55 6.84 22.86 5.26
C SER A 55 6.50 24.12 4.48
N LYS A 56 7.42 25.08 4.39
CA LYS A 56 7.24 26.33 3.62
C LYS A 56 7.09 26.08 2.13
N VAL A 57 8.00 25.31 1.53
CA VAL A 57 8.01 25.11 0.07
C VAL A 57 6.84 24.25 -0.39
N THR A 58 6.44 23.25 0.40
CA THR A 58 5.27 22.40 0.09
C THR A 58 3.97 23.19 0.18
N ARG A 59 3.79 24.03 1.21
CA ARG A 59 2.63 24.95 1.32
C ARG A 59 2.55 25.95 0.18
N SER A 60 3.68 26.31 -0.43
CA SER A 60 3.74 27.18 -1.60
C SER A 60 3.54 26.43 -2.93
N GLY A 61 3.21 25.15 -2.90
CA GLY A 61 2.94 24.32 -4.08
C GLY A 61 4.17 23.64 -4.69
N HIS A 62 5.38 23.84 -4.13
CA HIS A 62 6.60 23.20 -4.62
C HIS A 62 6.79 21.78 -4.06
N THR A 63 5.83 20.90 -4.36
CA THR A 63 5.79 19.53 -3.84
C THR A 63 6.81 18.59 -4.47
N SER A 64 7.44 18.98 -5.60
CA SER A 64 8.52 18.19 -6.22
C SER A 64 9.73 17.97 -5.30
N THR A 65 9.96 18.86 -4.34
CA THR A 65 11.08 18.74 -3.38
C THR A 65 10.97 17.48 -2.52
N ILE A 66 9.76 17.06 -2.17
CA ILE A 66 9.54 15.85 -1.34
C ILE A 66 9.52 14.55 -2.15
N GLU A 67 9.59 14.61 -3.47
CA GLU A 67 9.68 13.40 -4.32
C GLU A 67 11.00 12.64 -4.15
N HIS A 68 12.03 13.29 -3.59
CA HIS A 68 13.32 12.67 -3.31
C HIS A 68 13.32 11.73 -2.08
N THR A 69 12.27 11.77 -1.26
CA THR A 69 12.06 10.79 -0.18
C THR A 69 11.21 9.65 -0.70
N VAL A 70 11.75 8.43 -0.66
CA VAL A 70 11.10 7.21 -1.16
C VAL A 70 10.80 6.28 -0.01
N PHE A 71 9.58 5.73 -0.01
CA PHE A 71 9.10 4.74 0.94
C PHE A 71 8.93 3.39 0.27
N ASN A 72 9.30 2.33 0.98
CA ASN A 72 8.92 0.96 0.66
C ASN A 72 7.88 0.52 1.70
N LEU A 73 6.70 0.13 1.24
CA LEU A 73 5.59 -0.29 2.07
C LEU A 73 5.29 -1.78 1.84
N ALA A 74 4.94 -2.46 2.91
CA ALA A 74 4.33 -3.78 2.86
C ALA A 74 2.85 -3.66 3.27
N PHE A 75 1.96 -4.07 2.38
CA PHE A 75 0.54 -4.24 2.67
C PHE A 75 0.27 -5.71 2.99
N GLN A 76 -0.27 -5.96 4.16
CA GLN A 76 -0.54 -7.31 4.66
C GLN A 76 -2.02 -7.50 4.94
N ASN A 77 -2.59 -8.55 4.39
CA ASN A 77 -3.98 -8.98 4.62
C ASN A 77 -5.00 -7.85 4.41
N VAL A 78 -4.79 -7.02 3.39
CA VAL A 78 -5.77 -6.01 2.97
C VAL A 78 -6.73 -6.64 1.96
N SER A 79 -7.96 -6.11 1.83
CA SER A 79 -8.87 -6.61 0.80
C SER A 79 -8.38 -6.28 -0.61
N VAL A 80 -8.81 -7.06 -1.59
CA VAL A 80 -8.56 -6.74 -3.01
C VAL A 80 -9.12 -5.37 -3.39
N LEU A 81 -10.19 -4.92 -2.74
CA LEU A 81 -10.70 -3.57 -2.95
C LEU A 81 -9.64 -2.50 -2.61
N VAL A 82 -8.94 -2.66 -1.47
CA VAL A 82 -7.83 -1.77 -1.08
C VAL A 82 -6.66 -1.91 -2.04
N GLU A 83 -6.32 -3.13 -2.45
CA GLU A 83 -5.28 -3.36 -3.47
C GLU A 83 -5.59 -2.57 -4.75
N GLN A 84 -6.82 -2.70 -5.29
CA GLN A 84 -7.24 -2.02 -6.52
C GLN A 84 -7.16 -0.50 -6.38
N PHE A 85 -7.60 0.06 -5.24
CA PHE A 85 -7.46 1.48 -4.96
C PHE A 85 -5.98 1.92 -4.96
N VAL A 86 -5.11 1.19 -4.26
CA VAL A 86 -3.69 1.56 -4.12
C VAL A 86 -2.94 1.46 -5.45
N ILE A 87 -3.21 0.46 -6.30
CA ILE A 87 -2.49 0.30 -7.57
C ILE A 87 -2.91 1.33 -8.65
N GLU A 88 -3.94 2.13 -8.43
CA GLU A 88 -4.30 3.24 -9.31
C GLU A 88 -3.28 4.39 -9.27
N PHE A 89 -2.49 4.50 -8.21
CA PHE A 89 -1.46 5.53 -8.07
C PHE A 89 -0.26 5.23 -8.96
N ARG A 90 -0.21 5.88 -10.13
CA ARG A 90 0.72 5.56 -11.22
C ARG A 90 2.18 5.91 -10.96
N LEU A 91 2.45 6.83 -10.04
CA LEU A 91 3.82 7.20 -9.64
C LEU A 91 4.35 6.29 -8.51
N ALA A 92 3.90 5.04 -8.50
CA ALA A 92 4.33 4.01 -7.57
C ALA A 92 4.64 2.70 -8.31
N SER A 93 5.37 1.82 -7.65
CA SER A 93 5.71 0.48 -8.15
C SER A 93 5.10 -0.57 -7.22
N PHE A 94 4.55 -1.64 -7.80
CA PHE A 94 3.83 -2.67 -7.05
C PHE A 94 4.31 -4.06 -7.39
N THR A 95 4.37 -4.92 -6.38
CA THR A 95 4.54 -6.38 -6.56
C THR A 95 3.47 -7.07 -5.71
N VAL A 96 2.46 -7.59 -6.37
CA VAL A 96 1.28 -8.19 -5.75
C VAL A 96 1.39 -9.71 -5.73
N LYS A 97 0.94 -10.36 -4.64
CA LYS A 97 0.84 -11.82 -4.55
C LYS A 97 -0.03 -12.35 -5.69
N SER A 98 0.53 -13.21 -6.51
CA SER A 98 -0.12 -13.68 -7.73
C SER A 98 -1.24 -14.69 -7.45
N ARG A 99 -2.47 -14.36 -7.86
CA ARG A 99 -3.61 -15.29 -7.87
C ARG A 99 -3.55 -16.36 -8.95
N ARG A 100 -2.52 -16.33 -9.80
CA ARG A 100 -2.28 -17.36 -10.82
C ARG A 100 -1.44 -18.51 -10.25
N TYR A 101 -0.51 -18.20 -9.34
CA TYR A 101 0.47 -19.17 -8.82
C TYR A 101 0.18 -19.60 -7.39
N VAL A 102 -0.30 -18.69 -6.55
CA VAL A 102 -0.58 -18.96 -5.13
C VAL A 102 -2.02 -19.43 -4.98
N ASP A 103 -2.21 -20.44 -4.13
CA ASP A 103 -3.55 -20.85 -3.69
C ASP A 103 -4.09 -19.83 -2.70
N PHE A 104 -5.25 -19.25 -3.00
CA PHE A 104 -5.93 -18.27 -2.17
C PHE A 104 -7.01 -18.88 -1.27
N GLY A 105 -7.26 -20.18 -1.38
CA GLY A 105 -8.26 -20.89 -0.57
C GLY A 105 -8.04 -20.81 0.93
N GLU A 106 -6.79 -20.59 1.38
CA GLU A 106 -6.41 -20.56 2.79
C GLU A 106 -6.09 -19.14 3.31
N LEU A 107 -6.11 -18.12 2.46
CA LEU A 107 -5.68 -16.77 2.86
C LEU A 107 -6.77 -15.99 3.62
N GLY A 108 -8.04 -16.40 3.50
CA GLY A 108 -9.15 -15.73 4.15
C GLY A 108 -9.62 -14.45 3.45
N TYR A 109 -10.52 -13.74 4.09
CA TYR A 109 -11.22 -12.58 3.54
C TYR A 109 -11.53 -11.55 4.61
N PHE A 110 -11.70 -10.30 4.17
CA PHE A 110 -12.12 -9.19 5.03
C PHE A 110 -13.60 -9.33 5.40
N ILE A 111 -13.89 -9.14 6.69
CA ILE A 111 -15.26 -9.15 7.22
C ILE A 111 -15.61 -7.72 7.62
N PRO A 112 -16.54 -7.05 6.91
CA PRO A 112 -17.02 -5.73 7.29
C PRO A 112 -17.68 -5.76 8.67
N LYS A 113 -17.69 -4.63 9.37
CA LYS A 113 -18.45 -4.48 10.60
C LYS A 113 -19.93 -4.33 10.26
N PHE A 114 -20.73 -5.32 10.63
CA PHE A 114 -22.18 -5.30 10.48
C PHE A 114 -22.84 -4.94 11.82
N GLU A 115 -23.93 -4.17 11.77
CA GLU A 115 -24.75 -3.88 12.96
C GLU A 115 -25.66 -5.06 13.34
N SER A 116 -26.06 -5.87 12.36
CA SER A 116 -26.94 -7.03 12.51
C SER A 116 -26.16 -8.33 12.49
N THR A 117 -26.26 -9.13 13.54
CA THR A 117 -25.71 -10.48 13.60
C THR A 117 -26.23 -11.37 12.46
N SER A 118 -27.50 -11.26 12.10
CA SER A 118 -28.09 -12.04 11.00
C SER A 118 -27.48 -11.70 9.64
N ILE A 119 -27.11 -10.43 9.40
CA ILE A 119 -26.41 -10.02 8.16
C ILE A 119 -24.97 -10.52 8.20
N HIS A 120 -24.31 -10.40 9.33
CA HIS A 120 -22.95 -10.93 9.54
C HIS A 120 -22.91 -12.42 9.22
N ASP A 121 -23.81 -13.21 9.80
CA ASP A 121 -23.82 -14.67 9.62
C ASP A 121 -24.08 -15.07 8.17
N LYS A 122 -25.01 -14.39 7.49
CA LYS A 122 -25.27 -14.59 6.06
C LYS A 122 -24.03 -14.25 5.19
N TYR A 123 -23.31 -13.20 5.57
CA TYR A 123 -22.08 -12.83 4.86
C TYR A 123 -21.04 -13.96 5.01
N ILE A 124 -20.80 -14.43 6.22
CA ILE A 124 -19.85 -15.53 6.49
C ILE A 124 -20.27 -16.82 5.75
N GLU A 125 -21.52 -17.19 5.79
CA GLU A 125 -22.06 -18.37 5.07
C GLU A 125 -21.77 -18.25 3.56
N HIS A 126 -22.07 -17.09 2.96
CA HIS A 126 -21.87 -16.88 1.55
C HIS A 126 -20.38 -16.87 1.16
N MET A 127 -19.52 -16.25 1.98
CA MET A 127 -18.08 -16.24 1.77
C MET A 127 -17.51 -17.67 1.85
N ASN A 128 -17.91 -18.45 2.85
CA ASN A 128 -17.49 -19.85 3.00
C ASN A 128 -17.95 -20.70 1.80
N TYR A 129 -19.14 -20.44 1.27
CA TYR A 129 -19.62 -21.09 0.06
C TYR A 129 -18.71 -20.78 -1.15
N LEU A 130 -18.39 -19.50 -1.42
CA LEU A 130 -17.52 -19.14 -2.53
C LEU A 130 -16.13 -19.76 -2.42
N TYR A 131 -15.58 -19.82 -1.21
CA TYR A 131 -14.28 -20.45 -0.96
C TYR A 131 -14.34 -21.98 -1.12
N SER A 132 -15.47 -22.61 -0.78
CA SER A 132 -15.66 -24.05 -1.04
C SER A 132 -15.73 -24.35 -2.54
N GLU A 133 -16.44 -23.52 -3.33
CA GLU A 133 -16.50 -23.64 -4.78
C GLU A 133 -15.11 -23.42 -5.42
N TYR A 134 -14.34 -22.45 -4.94
CA TYR A 134 -12.97 -22.26 -5.40
C TYR A 134 -12.12 -23.51 -5.19
N ARG A 135 -12.17 -24.14 -4.00
CA ARG A 135 -11.45 -25.38 -3.72
C ARG A 135 -11.93 -26.54 -4.60
N ASP A 136 -13.25 -26.68 -4.78
CA ASP A 136 -13.81 -27.70 -5.67
C ASP A 136 -13.32 -27.55 -7.13
N PHE A 137 -13.18 -26.31 -7.62
CA PHE A 137 -12.61 -26.04 -8.93
C PHE A 137 -11.14 -26.48 -9.03
N ILE A 138 -10.33 -26.17 -8.01
CA ILE A 138 -8.94 -26.59 -7.94
C ILE A 138 -8.83 -28.12 -7.91
N ASP A 139 -9.65 -28.79 -7.08
CA ASP A 139 -9.67 -30.26 -6.95
C ASP A 139 -10.10 -30.96 -8.25
N LYS A 140 -10.95 -30.31 -9.06
CA LYS A 140 -11.33 -30.76 -10.40
C LYS A 140 -10.30 -30.44 -11.48
N GLY A 141 -9.16 -29.87 -11.11
CA GLY A 141 -8.04 -29.57 -12.02
C GLY A 141 -8.19 -28.27 -12.81
N ILE A 142 -9.14 -27.38 -12.44
CA ILE A 142 -9.24 -26.05 -13.05
C ILE A 142 -8.03 -25.24 -12.59
N PRO A 143 -7.29 -24.59 -13.52
CA PRO A 143 -6.14 -23.78 -13.17
C PRO A 143 -6.53 -22.64 -12.21
N LYS A 144 -5.63 -22.29 -11.27
CA LYS A 144 -5.83 -21.19 -10.30
C LYS A 144 -6.15 -19.88 -11.00
N GLU A 145 -5.58 -19.64 -12.17
CA GLU A 145 -5.82 -18.42 -12.95
C GLU A 145 -7.26 -18.28 -13.45
N ASP A 146 -7.99 -19.40 -13.55
CA ASP A 146 -9.40 -19.42 -13.93
C ASP A 146 -10.30 -19.56 -12.68
N ALA A 147 -9.96 -20.45 -11.76
CA ALA A 147 -10.71 -20.64 -10.51
C ALA A 147 -10.84 -19.36 -9.68
N ARG A 148 -9.83 -18.48 -9.70
CA ARG A 148 -9.82 -17.22 -8.94
C ARG A 148 -10.96 -16.26 -9.26
N PHE A 149 -11.63 -16.39 -10.40
CA PHE A 149 -12.74 -15.49 -10.79
C PHE A 149 -13.98 -15.66 -9.92
N ILE A 150 -14.08 -16.75 -9.16
CA ILE A 150 -15.16 -16.95 -8.19
C ILE A 150 -14.88 -16.24 -6.86
N LEU A 151 -13.62 -15.86 -6.57
CA LEU A 151 -13.23 -15.22 -5.32
C LEU A 151 -13.69 -13.75 -5.29
N PRO A 152 -14.24 -13.29 -4.16
CA PRO A 152 -14.80 -11.94 -4.02
C PRO A 152 -13.72 -10.89 -3.79
N TYR A 153 -14.07 -9.61 -3.97
CA TYR A 153 -13.19 -8.46 -3.69
C TYR A 153 -12.75 -8.33 -2.23
N SER A 154 -13.45 -8.98 -1.31
CA SER A 154 -13.08 -9.04 0.10
C SER A 154 -11.94 -10.02 0.40
N LEU A 155 -11.53 -10.86 -0.55
CA LEU A 155 -10.40 -11.77 -0.34
C LEU A 155 -9.15 -10.97 0.08
N TYR A 156 -8.31 -11.57 0.94
CA TYR A 156 -7.07 -10.92 1.36
C TYR A 156 -6.00 -10.93 0.29
N SER A 157 -5.39 -9.76 0.14
CA SER A 157 -4.20 -9.55 -0.70
C SER A 157 -3.00 -9.13 0.15
N ASN A 158 -1.82 -9.39 -0.39
CA ASN A 158 -0.54 -9.01 0.19
C ASN A 158 0.35 -8.49 -0.94
N PHE A 159 0.96 -7.32 -0.76
CA PHE A 159 1.81 -6.72 -1.79
C PHE A 159 2.82 -5.74 -1.22
N TYR A 160 3.86 -5.49 -1.99
CA TYR A 160 4.80 -4.41 -1.77
C TYR A 160 4.48 -3.21 -2.66
N CYS A 161 4.71 -2.03 -2.12
CA CYS A 161 4.54 -0.77 -2.82
C CYS A 161 5.77 0.11 -2.58
N THR A 162 6.32 0.70 -3.64
CA THR A 162 7.39 1.69 -3.55
C THR A 162 6.89 2.98 -4.18
N LEU A 163 6.93 4.08 -3.42
CA LEU A 163 6.46 5.39 -3.87
C LEU A 163 7.24 6.51 -3.18
N ASN A 164 7.22 7.70 -3.77
CA ASN A 164 7.79 8.88 -3.14
C ASN A 164 6.82 9.56 -2.17
N ALA A 165 7.32 10.51 -1.36
CA ALA A 165 6.51 11.18 -0.34
C ALA A 165 5.35 11.99 -0.94
N ARG A 166 5.50 12.60 -2.12
CA ARG A 166 4.41 13.33 -2.78
C ARG A 166 3.26 12.39 -3.13
N GLU A 167 3.58 11.24 -3.73
CA GLU A 167 2.56 10.26 -4.11
C GLU A 167 1.92 9.60 -2.89
N LEU A 168 2.69 9.39 -1.80
CA LEU A 168 2.11 8.93 -0.54
C LEU A 168 1.10 9.92 0.02
N VAL A 169 1.41 11.21 -0.02
CA VAL A 169 0.47 12.28 0.39
C VAL A 169 -0.79 12.25 -0.50
N ASN A 170 -0.64 12.15 -1.83
CA ASN A 170 -1.77 12.05 -2.74
C ASN A 170 -2.67 10.85 -2.39
N MET A 171 -2.07 9.69 -2.13
CA MET A 171 -2.78 8.47 -1.74
C MET A 171 -3.55 8.61 -0.42
N LEU A 172 -3.00 9.35 0.55
CA LEU A 172 -3.64 9.53 1.87
C LEU A 172 -4.81 10.53 1.83
N TYR A 173 -4.88 11.40 0.82
CA TYR A 173 -5.91 12.41 0.67
C TYR A 173 -6.96 12.09 -0.42
N ALA A 174 -6.79 10.98 -1.14
CA ALA A 174 -7.75 10.48 -2.12
C ALA A 174 -8.92 9.74 -1.45
#